data_55e8249d47133893b7c1217f67322b6a
#
_entry.id   55e8249d47133893b7c1217f67322b6a
#
_cell.length_a   1.000
_cell.length_b   1.000
_cell.length_c   1.000
_cell.angle_alpha   90.00
_cell.angle_beta   90.00
_cell.angle_gamma   90.00
#
_symmetry.space_group_name_H-M   'P 1'
#
loop_
_entity.id
_entity.type
_entity.pdbx_description
1 polymer ?
#
loop_
_entity_poly.entity_id
_entity_poly.type
_entity_poly.pdbx_seq_one_letter_code
_entity_poly.pdbx_strand_id
1 'polypeptide(L)'
;MKKIRWLLQICFLVVFASMFTALMPQTARADFAERPVGFVVIDQDGGVDGAVYKEWRQMVKLAYRFPYYQIIDGGEPQMLVSRAVRDGVKLDAASLSALAEKSKTDVLVVARIYEMDESLVSGWGFRFDHDTYVRVVADADLFVYKKDGNKLLKKRVRESGLRDMGNYDKPAETIKWQLSKLVNTMENKPIIGS
;
A
#
# COMPACT_ATOMS: atom_id res chain seq x y z
N MET A 1 31.47 58.30 -34.89
CA MET A 1 30.06 58.08 -34.69
C MET A 1 29.63 56.59 -34.80
N LYS A 2 30.23 55.77 -35.67
CA LYS A 2 29.89 54.34 -35.82
C LYS A 2 30.15 53.44 -34.56
N LYS A 3 31.25 53.68 -33.83
CA LYS A 3 31.67 52.95 -32.65
C LYS A 3 30.70 53.12 -31.45
N ILE A 4 30.13 54.31 -31.29
CA ILE A 4 29.17 54.60 -30.18
C ILE A 4 27.85 53.93 -30.43
N ARG A 5 27.38 53.80 -31.65
CA ARG A 5 26.13 53.04 -31.97
C ARG A 5 26.28 51.55 -31.73
N TRP A 6 27.44 51.00 -31.95
CA TRP A 6 27.70 49.57 -31.73
C TRP A 6 27.76 49.24 -30.24
N LEU A 7 28.34 50.08 -29.41
CA LEU A 7 28.36 49.95 -27.95
C LEU A 7 26.95 50.04 -27.33
N LEU A 8 26.12 50.95 -27.81
CA LEU A 8 24.73 51.06 -27.38
C LEU A 8 23.90 49.85 -27.73
N GLN A 9 24.11 49.22 -28.89
CA GLN A 9 23.42 47.98 -29.27
C GLN A 9 23.81 46.79 -28.39
N ILE A 10 25.10 46.68 -28.02
CA ILE A 10 25.54 45.60 -27.11
C ILE A 10 24.99 45.81 -25.72
N CYS A 11 25.00 47.02 -25.17
CA CYS A 11 24.39 47.30 -23.87
C CYS A 11 22.89 47.00 -23.85
N PHE A 12 22.16 47.29 -24.92
CA PHE A 12 20.75 47.02 -25.02
C PHE A 12 20.46 45.50 -25.06
N LEU A 13 21.28 44.72 -25.77
CA LEU A 13 21.20 43.28 -25.84
C LEU A 13 21.47 42.60 -24.48
N VAL A 14 22.46 43.09 -23.73
CA VAL A 14 22.82 42.56 -22.41
C VAL A 14 21.72 42.87 -21.38
N VAL A 15 21.15 44.07 -21.40
CA VAL A 15 20.05 44.45 -20.51
C VAL A 15 18.78 43.66 -20.85
N PHE A 16 18.51 43.44 -22.14
CA PHE A 16 17.35 42.63 -22.55
C PHE A 16 17.50 41.17 -22.19
N ALA A 17 18.69 40.59 -22.34
CA ALA A 17 18.97 39.21 -21.92
C ALA A 17 18.86 39.03 -20.41
N SER A 18 19.30 40.00 -19.60
CA SER A 18 19.18 39.93 -18.14
C SER A 18 17.73 40.12 -17.65
N MET A 19 16.90 40.88 -18.35
CA MET A 19 15.46 40.96 -18.05
C MET A 19 14.73 39.67 -18.39
N PHE A 20 15.11 38.97 -19.45
CA PHE A 20 14.45 37.69 -19.81
C PHE A 20 14.77 36.57 -18.84
N THR A 21 15.95 36.54 -18.23
CA THR A 21 16.31 35.55 -17.20
C THR A 21 15.59 35.81 -15.87
N ALA A 22 15.24 37.08 -15.56
CA ALA A 22 14.49 37.43 -14.37
C ALA A 22 12.96 37.15 -14.48
N LEU A 23 12.45 37.07 -15.72
CA LEU A 23 11.05 36.81 -16.03
C LEU A 23 10.73 35.33 -16.34
N MET A 24 11.74 34.45 -16.35
CA MET A 24 11.44 33.04 -16.36
C MET A 24 10.69 32.74 -15.05
N PRO A 25 9.39 32.31 -15.13
CA PRO A 25 8.75 31.85 -13.93
C PRO A 25 9.68 30.77 -13.38
N GLN A 26 10.22 30.98 -12.18
CA GLN A 26 10.72 29.88 -11.39
C GLN A 26 9.50 28.94 -11.36
N THR A 27 9.52 27.91 -12.20
CA THR A 27 8.58 26.81 -12.04
C THR A 27 8.71 26.44 -10.59
N ALA A 28 7.74 26.92 -9.79
CA ALA A 28 7.59 26.48 -8.44
C ALA A 28 7.54 24.95 -8.58
N ARG A 29 8.67 24.29 -8.36
CA ARG A 29 8.68 22.89 -8.00
C ARG A 29 7.84 22.93 -6.73
N ALA A 30 6.55 22.64 -6.88
CA ALA A 30 5.77 22.29 -5.74
C ALA A 30 6.58 21.17 -5.08
N ASP A 31 7.19 21.50 -3.95
CA ASP A 31 7.88 20.54 -3.12
C ASP A 31 6.75 19.65 -2.60
N PHE A 32 6.36 18.68 -3.43
CA PHE A 32 5.42 17.66 -3.03
C PHE A 32 6.19 16.82 -2.02
N ALA A 33 5.99 17.14 -0.74
CA ALA A 33 6.46 16.29 0.31
C ALA A 33 5.82 14.92 0.10
N GLU A 34 6.62 13.98 -0.42
CA GLU A 34 6.18 12.60 -0.60
C GLU A 34 5.75 12.05 0.75
N ARG A 35 4.49 11.64 0.84
CA ARG A 35 3.94 11.05 2.07
C ARG A 35 4.39 9.59 2.17
N PRO A 36 5.17 9.22 3.18
CA PRO A 36 5.64 7.86 3.33
C PRO A 36 4.50 6.93 3.78
N VAL A 37 4.34 5.81 3.06
CA VAL A 37 3.36 4.76 3.33
C VAL A 37 4.10 3.48 3.71
N GLY A 38 3.97 3.04 4.96
CA GLY A 38 4.48 1.75 5.40
C GLY A 38 3.54 0.62 4.99
N PHE A 39 4.05 -0.37 4.26
CA PHE A 39 3.34 -1.61 3.98
C PHE A 39 3.98 -2.76 4.74
N VAL A 40 3.18 -3.41 5.59
CA VAL A 40 3.64 -4.45 6.54
C VAL A 40 2.77 -5.68 6.41
N VAL A 41 3.39 -6.83 6.25
CA VAL A 41 2.73 -8.13 6.29
C VAL A 41 3.34 -8.95 7.44
N ILE A 42 2.49 -9.39 8.36
CA ILE A 42 2.86 -10.28 9.47
C ILE A 42 2.20 -11.60 9.19
N ASP A 43 3.01 -12.56 8.83
CA ASP A 43 2.60 -13.92 8.53
C ASP A 43 3.03 -14.83 9.68
N GLN A 44 2.06 -15.55 10.27
CA GLN A 44 2.32 -16.45 11.39
C GLN A 44 2.56 -17.89 10.92
N ASP A 45 1.94 -18.28 9.80
CA ASP A 45 2.00 -19.65 9.28
C ASP A 45 2.92 -19.82 8.06
N GLY A 46 3.50 -18.72 7.52
CA GLY A 46 4.37 -18.79 6.34
C GLY A 46 3.62 -19.01 5.02
N GLY A 47 2.30 -18.74 4.98
CA GLY A 47 1.47 -18.89 3.78
C GLY A 47 1.64 -17.78 2.75
N VAL A 48 2.28 -16.65 3.14
CA VAL A 48 2.52 -15.52 2.25
C VAL A 48 3.90 -15.65 1.59
N ASP A 49 3.93 -16.22 0.40
CA ASP A 49 5.13 -16.29 -0.39
C ASP A 49 5.51 -14.94 -1.03
N GLY A 50 6.68 -14.90 -1.65
CA GLY A 50 7.19 -13.67 -2.27
C GLY A 50 6.35 -13.17 -3.45
N ALA A 51 5.61 -14.04 -4.15
CA ALA A 51 4.75 -13.67 -5.27
C ALA A 51 3.47 -12.99 -4.74
N VAL A 52 2.83 -13.58 -3.75
CA VAL A 52 1.66 -13.02 -3.05
C VAL A 52 2.00 -11.67 -2.42
N TYR A 53 3.13 -11.57 -1.71
CA TYR A 53 3.59 -10.31 -1.14
C TYR A 53 3.77 -9.22 -2.21
N LYS A 54 4.43 -9.54 -3.31
CA LYS A 54 4.67 -8.61 -4.43
C LYS A 54 3.37 -8.12 -5.05
N GLU A 55 2.39 -8.99 -5.18
CA GLU A 55 1.08 -8.65 -5.72
C GLU A 55 0.31 -7.71 -4.79
N TRP A 56 0.27 -7.99 -3.49
CA TRP A 56 -0.37 -7.12 -2.50
C TRP A 56 0.32 -5.77 -2.41
N ARG A 57 1.65 -5.75 -2.43
CA ARG A 57 2.44 -4.52 -2.50
C ARG A 57 2.09 -3.70 -3.74
N GLN A 58 1.96 -4.35 -4.90
CA GLN A 58 1.58 -3.66 -6.13
C GLN A 58 0.18 -3.04 -6.03
N MET A 59 -0.77 -3.73 -5.41
CA MET A 59 -2.11 -3.20 -5.15
C MET A 59 -2.05 -1.95 -4.26
N VAL A 60 -1.29 -1.97 -3.16
CA VAL A 60 -1.09 -0.82 -2.29
C VAL A 60 -0.43 0.33 -3.07
N LYS A 61 0.58 0.05 -3.91
CA LYS A 61 1.24 1.03 -4.77
C LYS A 61 0.30 1.69 -5.78
N LEU A 62 -0.67 0.96 -6.30
CA LEU A 62 -1.69 1.53 -7.19
C LEU A 62 -2.63 2.49 -6.47
N ALA A 63 -2.89 2.27 -5.20
CA ALA A 63 -3.70 3.16 -4.39
C ALA A 63 -2.92 4.39 -3.91
N TYR A 64 -1.67 4.23 -3.56
CA TYR A 64 -0.77 5.29 -3.10
C TYR A 64 0.30 5.60 -4.16
N ARG A 65 -0.06 6.43 -5.14
CA ARG A 65 0.78 6.70 -6.32
C ARG A 65 1.78 7.84 -6.10
N PHE A 66 2.98 7.64 -6.67
CA PHE A 66 3.93 8.73 -6.92
C PHE A 66 3.26 9.84 -7.80
N PRO A 67 3.52 11.18 -7.62
CA PRO A 67 4.52 11.73 -6.69
C PRO A 67 4.02 12.01 -5.26
N TYR A 68 2.77 11.71 -4.94
CA TYR A 68 2.17 12.11 -3.66
C TYR A 68 2.55 11.18 -2.51
N TYR A 69 2.89 9.93 -2.83
CA TYR A 69 3.18 8.90 -1.84
C TYR A 69 4.41 8.09 -2.23
N GLN A 70 5.20 7.70 -1.22
CA GLN A 70 6.31 6.78 -1.33
C GLN A 70 6.03 5.53 -0.50
N ILE A 71 6.03 4.36 -1.13
CA ILE A 71 5.85 3.10 -0.41
C ILE A 71 7.17 2.67 0.22
N ILE A 72 7.15 2.49 1.53
CA ILE A 72 8.22 1.89 2.32
C ILE A 72 7.77 0.46 2.67
N ASP A 73 8.38 -0.52 2.01
CA ASP A 73 8.15 -1.93 2.26
C ASP A 73 9.34 -2.55 2.97
N GLY A 74 9.10 -3.38 3.97
CA GLY A 74 10.14 -3.91 4.83
C GLY A 74 10.74 -2.84 5.77
N GLY A 75 12.03 -2.99 6.07
CA GLY A 75 12.78 -2.02 6.88
C GLY A 75 12.17 -1.71 8.24
N GLU A 76 12.20 -0.44 8.62
CA GLU A 76 11.78 0.03 9.93
C GLU A 76 10.29 -0.20 10.24
N PRO A 77 9.32 0.10 9.33
CA PRO A 77 7.91 -0.17 9.59
C PRO A 77 7.63 -1.65 9.86
N GLN A 78 8.18 -2.55 9.04
CA GLN A 78 8.02 -3.99 9.20
C GLN A 78 8.57 -4.47 10.55
N MET A 79 9.78 -4.02 10.91
CA MET A 79 10.44 -4.41 12.16
C MET A 79 9.67 -3.93 13.39
N LEU A 80 9.23 -2.67 13.40
CA LEU A 80 8.52 -2.07 14.53
C LEU A 80 7.16 -2.73 14.77
N VAL A 81 6.36 -2.91 13.69
CA VAL A 81 5.03 -3.51 13.80
C VAL A 81 5.14 -4.99 14.18
N SER A 82 6.07 -5.74 13.58
CA SER A 82 6.29 -7.16 13.91
C SER A 82 6.75 -7.35 15.35
N ARG A 83 7.59 -6.44 15.87
CA ARG A 83 7.98 -6.46 17.29
C ARG A 83 6.78 -6.18 18.18
N ALA A 84 6.01 -5.13 17.92
CA ALA A 84 4.83 -4.79 18.70
C ALA A 84 3.85 -5.95 18.78
N VAL A 85 3.59 -6.64 17.65
CA VAL A 85 2.71 -7.82 17.63
C VAL A 85 3.28 -8.99 18.44
N ARG A 86 4.59 -9.23 18.36
CA ARG A 86 5.27 -10.26 19.17
C ARG A 86 5.17 -9.98 20.67
N ASP A 87 5.31 -8.70 21.04
CA ASP A 87 5.20 -8.24 22.43
C ASP A 87 3.75 -8.19 22.92
N GLY A 88 2.78 -8.68 22.13
CA GLY A 88 1.36 -8.75 22.48
C GLY A 88 0.63 -7.41 22.41
N VAL A 89 1.23 -6.37 21.81
CA VAL A 89 0.60 -5.06 21.64
C VAL A 89 -0.60 -5.18 20.72
N LYS A 90 -1.76 -4.72 21.19
CA LYS A 90 -2.97 -4.65 20.37
C LYS A 90 -2.83 -3.54 19.32
N LEU A 91 -3.11 -3.88 18.05
CA LEU A 91 -3.11 -2.91 16.96
C LEU A 91 -4.42 -2.12 16.98
N ASP A 92 -4.43 -1.02 17.72
CA ASP A 92 -5.50 -0.02 17.76
C ASP A 92 -5.01 1.35 17.27
N ALA A 93 -5.86 2.36 17.30
CA ALA A 93 -5.52 3.69 16.79
C ALA A 93 -4.32 4.31 17.54
N ALA A 94 -4.24 4.12 18.85
CA ALA A 94 -3.16 4.68 19.66
C ALA A 94 -1.82 4.01 19.38
N SER A 95 -1.80 2.67 19.34
CA SER A 95 -0.58 1.91 19.04
C SER A 95 -0.09 2.13 17.61
N LEU A 96 -1.01 2.15 16.62
CA LEU A 96 -0.65 2.41 15.22
C LEU A 96 -0.19 3.85 15.01
N SER A 97 -0.76 4.83 15.72
CA SER A 97 -0.25 6.21 15.75
C SER A 97 1.20 6.27 16.22
N ALA A 98 1.50 5.65 17.36
CA ALA A 98 2.85 5.62 17.90
C ALA A 98 3.84 4.88 16.97
N LEU A 99 3.40 3.80 16.32
CA LEU A 99 4.21 3.06 15.35
C LEU A 99 4.47 3.87 14.08
N ALA A 100 3.45 4.58 13.57
CA ALA A 100 3.57 5.47 12.43
C ALA A 100 4.55 6.62 12.70
N GLU A 101 4.52 7.21 13.91
CA GLU A 101 5.49 8.24 14.31
C GLU A 101 6.92 7.71 14.36
N LYS A 102 7.12 6.56 14.99
CA LYS A 102 8.46 5.93 15.11
C LYS A 102 9.02 5.54 13.74
N SER A 103 8.18 5.01 12.84
CA SER A 103 8.58 4.61 11.48
C SER A 103 8.57 5.77 10.49
N LYS A 104 8.24 6.99 10.92
CA LYS A 104 8.14 8.19 10.09
C LYS A 104 7.22 8.00 8.88
N THR A 105 6.10 7.29 9.08
CA THR A 105 5.10 7.05 8.03
C THR A 105 3.84 7.88 8.28
N ASP A 106 3.23 8.37 7.20
CA ASP A 106 1.95 9.08 7.25
C ASP A 106 0.76 8.12 7.15
N VAL A 107 1.00 6.97 6.52
CA VAL A 107 0.02 5.88 6.39
C VAL A 107 0.70 4.57 6.76
N LEU A 108 0.01 3.72 7.54
CA LEU A 108 0.41 2.34 7.80
C LEU A 108 -0.67 1.40 7.25
N VAL A 109 -0.27 0.53 6.35
CA VAL A 109 -1.10 -0.57 5.83
C VAL A 109 -0.54 -1.86 6.40
N VAL A 110 -1.32 -2.54 7.23
CA VAL A 110 -0.88 -3.76 7.94
C VAL A 110 -1.82 -4.91 7.61
N ALA A 111 -1.28 -6.02 7.14
CA ALA A 111 -1.96 -7.29 7.00
C ALA A 111 -1.33 -8.29 7.99
N ARG A 112 -2.10 -8.69 9.00
CA ARG A 112 -1.71 -9.74 9.95
C ARG A 112 -2.44 -11.02 9.58
N ILE A 113 -1.71 -11.98 9.07
CA ILE A 113 -2.21 -13.27 8.59
C ILE A 113 -2.06 -14.28 9.73
N TYR A 114 -3.15 -14.96 10.04
CA TYR A 114 -3.17 -16.03 11.03
C TYR A 114 -3.14 -17.41 10.38
N GLU A 115 -3.93 -17.56 9.30
CA GLU A 115 -3.98 -18.80 8.52
C GLU A 115 -4.32 -18.43 7.05
N MET A 116 -3.60 -19.02 6.12
CA MET A 116 -3.86 -18.93 4.69
C MET A 116 -3.52 -20.27 4.07
N ASP A 117 -4.53 -21.13 3.88
CA ASP A 117 -4.35 -22.50 3.42
C ASP A 117 -5.29 -22.84 2.26
N GLU A 118 -4.77 -23.64 1.35
CA GLU A 118 -5.49 -24.22 0.22
C GLU A 118 -5.06 -25.68 0.09
N SER A 119 -5.95 -26.61 0.43
CA SER A 119 -5.65 -28.02 0.41
C SER A 119 -6.75 -28.85 -0.27
N LEU A 120 -6.33 -29.86 -1.02
CA LEU A 120 -7.24 -30.80 -1.67
C LEU A 120 -7.79 -31.79 -0.63
N VAL A 121 -9.11 -31.96 -0.63
CA VAL A 121 -9.80 -32.93 0.20
C VAL A 121 -10.58 -33.87 -0.69
N SER A 122 -10.23 -35.16 -0.64
CA SER A 122 -10.97 -36.20 -1.34
C SER A 122 -12.00 -36.81 -0.40
N GLY A 123 -13.26 -36.68 -0.75
CA GLY A 123 -14.38 -37.33 -0.01
C GLY A 123 -14.76 -38.67 -0.62
N TRP A 124 -15.02 -39.65 0.21
CA TRP A 124 -15.69 -40.89 -0.19
C TRP A 124 -17.19 -40.66 -0.07
N GLY A 125 -17.84 -40.32 -1.18
CA GLY A 125 -19.31 -40.28 -1.22
C GLY A 125 -19.91 -41.70 -1.30
N PHE A 126 -21.11 -41.87 -0.79
CA PHE A 126 -21.87 -43.15 -0.85
C PHE A 126 -22.26 -43.61 -2.27
N ARG A 127 -21.97 -42.80 -3.27
CA ARG A 127 -22.21 -43.07 -4.69
C ARG A 127 -20.91 -42.88 -5.48
N PHE A 128 -20.06 -43.83 -5.55
CA PHE A 128 -18.93 -44.03 -6.48
C PHE A 128 -18.33 -42.82 -7.21
N ASP A 129 -18.77 -41.61 -6.91
CA ASP A 129 -18.22 -40.35 -7.40
C ASP A 129 -17.15 -39.86 -6.42
N HIS A 130 -15.91 -39.84 -6.92
CA HIS A 130 -14.79 -39.24 -6.20
C HIS A 130 -14.89 -37.72 -6.33
N ASP A 131 -15.72 -37.10 -5.52
CA ASP A 131 -15.78 -35.64 -5.46
C ASP A 131 -14.51 -35.13 -4.80
N THR A 132 -13.75 -34.35 -5.53
CA THR A 132 -12.56 -33.66 -5.01
C THR A 132 -12.93 -32.22 -4.72
N TYR A 133 -12.79 -31.82 -3.48
CA TYR A 133 -13.04 -30.47 -3.01
C TYR A 133 -11.72 -29.78 -2.66
N VAL A 134 -11.76 -28.46 -2.65
CA VAL A 134 -10.68 -27.64 -2.12
C VAL A 134 -11.14 -27.07 -0.79
N ARG A 135 -10.39 -27.36 0.29
CA ARG A 135 -10.51 -26.65 1.53
C ARG A 135 -9.78 -25.31 1.38
N VAL A 136 -10.50 -24.21 1.62
CA VAL A 136 -9.99 -22.86 1.58
C VAL A 136 -10.07 -22.26 2.98
N VAL A 137 -8.97 -21.69 3.46
CA VAL A 137 -8.93 -20.98 4.74
C VAL A 137 -8.24 -19.63 4.53
N ALA A 138 -8.91 -18.55 4.92
CA ALA A 138 -8.35 -17.20 4.94
C ALA A 138 -8.72 -16.55 6.28
N ASP A 139 -7.75 -16.41 7.19
CA ASP A 139 -7.92 -15.76 8.47
C ASP A 139 -6.88 -14.65 8.65
N ALA A 140 -7.32 -13.40 8.70
CA ALA A 140 -6.46 -12.23 8.77
C ALA A 140 -7.13 -11.04 9.46
N ASP A 141 -6.32 -10.22 10.11
CA ASP A 141 -6.68 -8.86 10.51
C ASP A 141 -6.00 -7.85 9.60
N LEU A 142 -6.77 -6.96 9.00
CA LEU A 142 -6.31 -5.91 8.11
C LEU A 142 -6.51 -4.56 8.75
N PHE A 143 -5.49 -3.69 8.66
CA PHE A 143 -5.53 -2.36 9.22
C PHE A 143 -5.01 -1.35 8.20
N VAL A 144 -5.67 -0.21 8.10
CA VAL A 144 -5.17 0.97 7.40
C VAL A 144 -5.28 2.13 8.36
N TYR A 145 -4.15 2.65 8.77
CA TYR A 145 -4.05 3.83 9.64
C TYR A 145 -3.52 5.02 8.84
N LYS A 146 -4.13 6.19 9.00
CA LYS A 146 -3.71 7.45 8.39
C LYS A 146 -3.51 8.48 9.48
N LYS A 147 -2.29 9.04 9.57
CA LYS A 147 -1.91 10.03 10.56
C LYS A 147 -2.76 11.30 10.44
N ASP A 148 -3.02 11.72 9.20
CA ASP A 148 -3.95 12.82 8.92
C ASP A 148 -5.36 12.45 9.38
N GLY A 149 -5.84 13.18 10.40
CA GLY A 149 -7.13 12.91 11.04
C GLY A 149 -7.14 11.73 12.03
N ASN A 150 -6.00 11.13 12.35
CA ASN A 150 -5.88 9.99 13.27
C ASN A 150 -6.89 8.87 12.97
N LYS A 151 -7.00 8.50 11.68
CA LYS A 151 -8.06 7.65 11.17
C LYS A 151 -7.59 6.20 11.08
N LEU A 152 -8.35 5.28 11.68
CA LEU A 152 -8.11 3.85 11.59
C LEU A 152 -9.30 3.15 10.94
N LEU A 153 -9.04 2.37 9.89
CA LEU A 153 -9.95 1.37 9.37
C LEU A 153 -9.40 -0.02 9.69
N LYS A 154 -10.29 -0.89 10.14
CA LYS A 154 -9.97 -2.27 10.49
C LYS A 154 -10.98 -3.22 9.85
N LYS A 155 -10.49 -4.36 9.35
CA LYS A 155 -11.32 -5.45 8.84
C LYS A 155 -10.76 -6.79 9.32
N ARG A 156 -11.63 -7.62 9.91
CA ARG A 156 -11.35 -9.03 10.13
C ARG A 156 -11.83 -9.81 8.92
N VAL A 157 -10.95 -10.58 8.32
CA VAL A 157 -11.27 -11.59 7.30
C VAL A 157 -11.29 -12.93 8.01
N ARG A 158 -12.37 -13.67 7.85
CA ARG A 158 -12.48 -15.04 8.34
C ARG A 158 -13.34 -15.82 7.36
N GLU A 159 -12.70 -16.60 6.56
CA GLU A 159 -13.33 -17.47 5.58
C GLU A 159 -12.75 -18.88 5.73
N SER A 160 -13.61 -19.89 5.83
CA SER A 160 -13.22 -21.29 5.87
C SER A 160 -14.36 -22.13 5.30
N GLY A 161 -14.02 -23.03 4.40
CA GLY A 161 -15.02 -23.93 3.81
C GLY A 161 -14.45 -24.84 2.72
N LEU A 162 -15.30 -25.79 2.31
CA LEU A 162 -15.04 -26.61 1.14
C LEU A 162 -15.63 -25.91 -0.09
N ARG A 163 -14.92 -25.94 -1.18
CA ARG A 163 -15.27 -25.35 -2.47
C ARG A 163 -15.08 -26.38 -3.58
N ASP A 164 -15.85 -26.24 -4.64
CA ASP A 164 -15.69 -27.07 -5.84
C ASP A 164 -14.39 -26.72 -6.56
N MET A 165 -13.69 -27.71 -7.07
CA MET A 165 -12.51 -27.52 -7.89
C MET A 165 -12.85 -26.67 -9.11
N GLY A 166 -12.15 -25.54 -9.24
CA GLY A 166 -12.26 -24.65 -10.42
C GLY A 166 -13.20 -23.45 -10.27
N ASN A 167 -13.94 -23.32 -9.16
CA ASN A 167 -14.81 -22.16 -8.90
C ASN A 167 -14.69 -21.67 -7.47
N TYR A 168 -13.51 -21.18 -7.10
CA TYR A 168 -13.28 -20.58 -5.78
C TYR A 168 -12.22 -19.49 -5.87
N ASP A 169 -12.36 -18.49 -4.98
CA ASP A 169 -11.33 -17.47 -4.80
C ASP A 169 -10.23 -18.05 -3.90
N LYS A 170 -8.99 -17.88 -4.32
CA LYS A 170 -7.84 -18.27 -3.51
C LYS A 170 -7.79 -17.44 -2.22
N PRO A 171 -7.33 -18.01 -1.09
CA PRO A 171 -7.22 -17.27 0.18
C PRO A 171 -6.50 -15.94 0.05
N ALA A 172 -5.39 -15.92 -0.71
CA ALA A 172 -4.61 -14.73 -0.97
C ALA A 172 -5.40 -13.64 -1.71
N GLU A 173 -6.25 -14.03 -2.67
CA GLU A 173 -7.10 -13.10 -3.42
C GLU A 173 -8.21 -12.52 -2.54
N THR A 174 -8.85 -13.35 -1.71
CA THR A 174 -9.84 -12.89 -0.72
C THR A 174 -9.25 -11.83 0.20
N ILE A 175 -8.06 -12.07 0.77
CA ILE A 175 -7.39 -11.11 1.64
C ILE A 175 -7.00 -9.85 0.87
N LYS A 176 -6.41 -9.97 -0.33
CA LYS A 176 -6.06 -8.86 -1.21
C LYS A 176 -7.27 -7.97 -1.50
N TRP A 177 -8.38 -8.58 -1.86
CA TRP A 177 -9.62 -7.87 -2.13
C TRP A 177 -10.12 -7.06 -0.94
N GLN A 178 -10.16 -7.66 0.25
CA GLN A 178 -10.57 -6.96 1.46
C GLN A 178 -9.60 -5.83 1.83
N LEU A 179 -8.29 -6.04 1.66
CA LEU A 179 -7.27 -5.00 1.88
C LEU A 179 -7.44 -3.85 0.89
N SER A 180 -7.69 -4.15 -0.40
CA SER A 180 -7.97 -3.16 -1.42
C SER A 180 -9.20 -2.29 -1.08
N LYS A 181 -10.27 -2.92 -0.60
CA LYS A 181 -11.45 -2.19 -0.12
C LYS A 181 -11.12 -1.21 1.00
N LEU A 182 -10.37 -1.65 2.00
CA LEU A 182 -9.97 -0.79 3.12
C LEU A 182 -9.12 0.40 2.66
N VAL A 183 -8.12 0.15 1.82
CA VAL A 183 -7.24 1.19 1.28
C VAL A 183 -8.03 2.21 0.45
N ASN A 184 -8.90 1.74 -0.44
CA ASN A 184 -9.73 2.61 -1.26
C ASN A 184 -10.73 3.42 -0.41
N THR A 185 -11.34 2.81 0.60
CA THR A 185 -12.23 3.50 1.55
C THR A 185 -11.47 4.58 2.34
N MET A 186 -10.23 4.30 2.79
CA MET A 186 -9.39 5.28 3.48
C MET A 186 -9.14 6.52 2.63
N GLU A 187 -8.92 6.33 1.33
CA GLU A 187 -8.61 7.40 0.38
C GLU A 187 -9.84 7.96 -0.34
N ASN A 188 -11.05 7.58 0.08
CA ASN A 188 -12.32 7.97 -0.56
C ASN A 188 -12.34 7.68 -2.08
N LYS A 189 -11.70 6.59 -2.51
CA LYS A 189 -11.67 6.14 -3.90
C LYS A 189 -12.79 5.15 -4.19
N PRO A 190 -13.32 5.13 -5.42
CA PRO A 190 -14.31 4.12 -5.79
C PRO A 190 -13.69 2.71 -5.69
N ILE A 191 -14.47 1.77 -5.19
CA ILE A 191 -14.09 0.36 -5.18
C ILE A 191 -14.37 -0.16 -6.58
N ILE A 192 -13.31 -0.37 -7.37
CA ILE A 192 -13.41 -0.90 -8.74
C ILE A 192 -13.37 -2.42 -8.63
N GLY A 193 -14.44 -3.06 -9.08
CA GLY A 193 -14.55 -4.51 -9.21
C GLY A 193 -15.37 -5.16 -8.06
N SER A 194 -16.60 -5.35 -8.30
CA SER A 194 -17.46 -6.39 -7.75
C SER A 194 -17.94 -7.25 -8.90
#